data_7ab204d1972390903b2242167a99e133
#
_entry.id   7ab204d1972390903b2242167a99e133
#
_cell.length_a   1.000
_cell.length_b   1.000
_cell.length_c   1.000
_cell.angle_alpha   90.00
_cell.angle_beta   90.00
_cell.angle_gamma   90.00
#
_symmetry.space_group_name_H-M   'P 1'
#
loop_
_entity.id
_entity.type
_entity.pdbx_description
1 polymer ?
#
loop_
_entity_poly.entity_id
_entity_poly.type
_entity_poly.pdbx_seq_one_letter_code
_entity_poly.pdbx_strand_id
1 'polypeptide(L)'
;MCIRDSAMSACATSGFGTKNTSIAYFDSAAIDTILMFTMAVAGIHFGLIYATVTGKYNNIFRSEVTRFYLGMMLVCSLVVGLSLYFADIYPGLLTALRYASFQVVSVVTTTGFATADSNVWTPLAIIVLIFGSLVCASAGSTSGGIKSNRMLLAFKMMRTRLRQQQHPNAVLRIKMDGVIQENEVLHLVSLFIVTYLAFLLAGTVFSTLFGVDLMTSFSASMASMGNVGPGFGQVGSMSNYAGLPAVVKFSNTFLMLLGRLEIFGLIQLFFIKWWR
;
A
#
# COMPACT_ATOMS: atom_id res chain seq x y z
N MET A 1 15.25 -11.39 21.45
CA MET A 1 15.47 -10.20 20.62
C MET A 1 14.60 -10.19 19.36
N CYS A 2 14.61 -11.23 18.54
CA CYS A 2 13.83 -11.26 17.28
C CYS A 2 12.33 -10.99 17.44
N ILE A 3 11.65 -11.49 18.46
CA ILE A 3 10.19 -11.32 18.65
C ILE A 3 9.84 -9.87 18.94
N ARG A 4 10.57 -9.20 19.81
CA ARG A 4 10.37 -7.78 20.14
C ARG A 4 10.59 -6.90 18.91
N ASP A 5 11.66 -7.15 18.17
CA ASP A 5 12.05 -6.35 17.02
C ASP A 5 11.02 -6.53 15.89
N SER A 6 10.54 -7.76 15.64
CA SER A 6 9.47 -8.04 14.67
C SER A 6 8.14 -7.41 15.08
N ALA A 7 7.79 -7.41 16.37
CA ALA A 7 6.57 -6.80 16.88
C ALA A 7 6.60 -5.26 16.73
N MET A 8 7.71 -4.62 17.10
CA MET A 8 7.88 -3.17 16.92
C MET A 8 7.87 -2.78 15.43
N SER A 9 8.53 -3.57 14.59
CA SER A 9 8.57 -3.36 13.14
C SER A 9 7.19 -3.55 12.50
N ALA A 10 6.38 -4.51 12.97
CA ALA A 10 5.01 -4.72 12.51
C ALA A 10 4.09 -3.54 12.89
N CYS A 11 4.19 -3.02 14.12
CA CYS A 11 3.42 -1.86 14.57
C CYS A 11 3.81 -0.57 13.82
N ALA A 12 5.09 -0.40 13.53
CA ALA A 12 5.61 0.74 12.79
C ALA A 12 5.44 0.58 11.26
N THR A 13 4.94 -0.57 10.80
CA THR A 13 4.84 -0.93 9.36
C THR A 13 6.14 -0.70 8.61
N SER A 14 7.28 -1.11 9.21
CA SER A 14 8.62 -0.82 8.65
C SER A 14 9.26 -2.02 7.93
N GLY A 15 8.81 -3.26 8.20
CA GLY A 15 9.25 -4.46 7.52
C GLY A 15 10.68 -4.93 7.80
N PHE A 16 11.40 -4.26 8.67
CA PHE A 16 12.76 -4.65 9.03
C PHE A 16 12.76 -5.87 9.93
N GLY A 17 13.53 -6.87 9.55
CA GLY A 17 13.73 -8.10 10.31
C GLY A 17 15.20 -8.36 10.58
N THR A 18 15.47 -9.27 11.51
CA THR A 18 16.83 -9.71 11.90
C THR A 18 17.37 -10.82 11.01
N LYS A 19 16.57 -11.31 10.05
CA LYS A 19 16.89 -12.42 9.16
C LYS A 19 16.73 -12.01 7.70
N ASN A 20 17.64 -12.48 6.84
CA ASN A 20 17.61 -12.15 5.40
C ASN A 20 16.35 -12.70 4.69
N THR A 21 15.79 -13.82 5.16
CA THR A 21 14.56 -14.42 4.61
C THR A 21 13.30 -13.86 5.28
N SER A 22 13.40 -12.71 5.98
CA SER A 22 12.27 -12.06 6.66
C SER A 22 11.53 -13.03 7.61
N ILE A 23 10.22 -13.05 7.61
CA ILE A 23 9.37 -13.90 8.47
C ILE A 23 9.36 -15.36 8.00
N ALA A 24 9.67 -15.63 6.73
CA ALA A 24 9.81 -16.99 6.21
C ALA A 24 10.78 -17.87 7.03
N TYR A 25 11.77 -17.26 7.71
CA TYR A 25 12.72 -17.96 8.58
C TYR A 25 12.03 -18.76 9.70
N PHE A 26 10.91 -18.27 10.21
CA PHE A 26 10.25 -18.87 11.39
C PHE A 26 9.28 -20.01 11.00
N ASP A 27 8.79 -20.04 9.76
CA ASP A 27 7.79 -20.99 9.22
C ASP A 27 6.71 -21.43 10.25
N SER A 28 6.11 -20.48 10.91
CA SER A 28 5.11 -20.71 11.94
C SER A 28 3.80 -20.00 11.61
N ALA A 29 2.72 -20.79 11.45
CA ALA A 29 1.38 -20.25 11.18
C ALA A 29 0.88 -19.32 12.29
N ALA A 30 1.26 -19.56 13.55
CA ALA A 30 0.90 -18.71 14.67
C ALA A 30 1.57 -17.33 14.58
N ILE A 31 2.87 -17.29 14.25
CA ILE A 31 3.61 -16.04 14.06
C ILE A 31 3.02 -15.25 12.91
N ASP A 32 2.75 -15.90 11.78
CA ASP A 32 2.15 -15.26 10.60
C ASP A 32 0.80 -14.63 10.95
N THR A 33 -0.07 -15.36 11.65
CA THR A 33 -1.41 -14.87 12.03
C THR A 33 -1.34 -13.67 12.96
N ILE A 34 -0.47 -13.72 13.99
CA ILE A 34 -0.29 -12.60 14.93
C ILE A 34 0.24 -11.36 14.20
N LEU A 35 1.24 -11.54 13.33
CA LEU A 35 1.80 -10.43 12.56
C LEU A 35 0.78 -9.85 11.57
N MET A 36 0.01 -10.70 10.86
CA MET A 36 -1.08 -10.23 9.98
C MET A 36 -2.09 -9.37 10.74
N PHE A 37 -2.52 -9.84 11.91
CA PHE A 37 -3.46 -9.08 12.73
C PHE A 37 -2.86 -7.74 13.19
N THR A 38 -1.62 -7.74 13.67
CA THR A 38 -0.92 -6.52 14.11
C THR A 38 -0.76 -5.52 12.96
N MET A 39 -0.31 -5.97 11.78
CA MET A 39 -0.17 -5.14 10.59
C MET A 39 -1.52 -4.57 10.14
N ALA A 40 -2.58 -5.40 10.11
CA ALA A 40 -3.92 -4.96 9.72
C ALA A 40 -4.47 -3.86 10.66
N VAL A 41 -4.26 -3.99 11.98
CA VAL A 41 -4.64 -2.98 12.96
C VAL A 41 -3.80 -1.71 12.81
N ALA A 42 -2.49 -1.82 12.59
CA ALA A 42 -1.59 -0.68 12.39
C ALA A 42 -1.94 0.13 11.11
N GLY A 43 -2.58 -0.51 10.12
CA GLY A 43 -3.10 0.15 8.92
C GLY A 43 -4.41 0.92 9.11
N ILE A 44 -5.07 0.83 10.26
CA ILE A 44 -6.28 1.59 10.57
C ILE A 44 -5.90 2.99 11.08
N HIS A 45 -6.77 3.97 10.83
CA HIS A 45 -6.59 5.32 11.34
C HIS A 45 -6.50 5.35 12.87
N PHE A 46 -5.39 5.81 13.44
CA PHE A 46 -5.15 5.80 14.90
C PHE A 46 -6.19 6.60 15.68
N GLY A 47 -6.69 7.69 15.14
CA GLY A 47 -7.77 8.47 15.77
C GLY A 47 -9.06 7.68 15.93
N LEU A 48 -9.39 6.75 15.00
CA LEU A 48 -10.55 5.87 15.14
C LEU A 48 -10.32 4.79 16.20
N ILE A 49 -9.10 4.25 16.29
CA ILE A 49 -8.73 3.29 17.33
C ILE A 49 -8.87 3.95 18.70
N TYR A 50 -8.29 5.15 18.88
CA TYR A 50 -8.38 5.91 20.11
C TYR A 50 -9.83 6.23 20.48
N ALA A 51 -10.63 6.72 19.53
CA ALA A 51 -12.04 7.05 19.76
C ALA A 51 -12.87 5.81 20.14
N THR A 52 -12.54 4.64 19.60
CA THR A 52 -13.21 3.38 19.95
C THR A 52 -12.86 2.94 21.37
N VAL A 53 -11.59 3.03 21.77
CA VAL A 53 -11.11 2.64 23.10
C VAL A 53 -11.66 3.59 24.16
N THR A 54 -11.80 4.89 23.88
CA THR A 54 -12.34 5.91 24.81
C THR A 54 -13.88 5.97 24.82
N GLY A 55 -14.57 5.06 24.12
CA GLY A 55 -16.04 5.00 24.09
C GLY A 55 -16.74 6.14 23.36
N LYS A 56 -16.02 6.94 22.59
CA LYS A 56 -16.60 8.01 21.76
C LYS A 56 -17.14 7.41 20.45
N TYR A 57 -18.26 7.93 20.01
CA TYR A 57 -19.21 7.52 18.96
C TYR A 57 -18.69 6.99 17.61
N ASN A 58 -17.40 7.03 17.28
CA ASN A 58 -16.87 6.52 16.02
C ASN A 58 -16.35 5.10 16.21
N ASN A 59 -17.22 4.13 15.94
CA ASN A 59 -16.82 2.74 15.89
C ASN A 59 -15.98 2.51 14.62
N ILE A 60 -14.84 1.83 14.74
CA ILE A 60 -13.95 1.42 13.63
C ILE A 60 -14.75 0.83 12.46
N PHE A 61 -15.72 -0.02 12.74
CA PHE A 61 -16.54 -0.66 11.72
C PHE A 61 -17.63 0.24 11.08
N ARG A 62 -17.89 1.44 11.61
CA ARG A 62 -18.82 2.40 11.00
C ARG A 62 -18.16 3.26 9.93
N SER A 63 -16.86 3.51 10.00
CA SER A 63 -16.16 4.26 8.98
C SER A 63 -16.18 3.55 7.63
N GLU A 64 -16.60 4.27 6.60
CA GLU A 64 -16.60 3.77 5.21
C GLU A 64 -15.18 3.46 4.72
N VAL A 65 -14.20 4.26 5.15
CA VAL A 65 -12.79 4.07 4.79
C VAL A 65 -12.25 2.76 5.37
N THR A 66 -12.53 2.47 6.65
CA THR A 66 -12.08 1.24 7.30
C THR A 66 -12.75 0.01 6.68
N ARG A 67 -14.05 0.10 6.38
CA ARG A 67 -14.76 -1.00 5.67
C ARG A 67 -14.20 -1.24 4.28
N PHE A 68 -13.89 -0.18 3.54
CA PHE A 68 -13.27 -0.29 2.22
C PHE A 68 -11.88 -0.93 2.32
N TYR A 69 -11.04 -0.49 3.26
CA TYR A 69 -9.71 -1.03 3.50
C TYR A 69 -9.74 -2.53 3.85
N LEU A 70 -10.55 -2.92 4.85
CA LEU A 70 -10.66 -4.32 5.27
C LEU A 70 -11.29 -5.19 4.17
N GLY A 71 -12.32 -4.67 3.49
CA GLY A 71 -12.96 -5.36 2.37
C GLY A 71 -12.00 -5.58 1.20
N MET A 72 -11.20 -4.58 0.86
CA MET A 72 -10.17 -4.70 -0.18
C MET A 72 -9.12 -5.75 0.20
N MET A 73 -8.60 -5.71 1.43
CA MET A 73 -7.65 -6.72 1.92
C MET A 73 -8.22 -8.13 1.81
N LEU A 74 -9.46 -8.33 2.24
CA LEU A 74 -10.12 -9.63 2.20
C LEU A 74 -10.30 -10.11 0.74
N VAL A 75 -10.82 -9.25 -0.13
CA VAL A 75 -11.03 -9.60 -1.55
C VAL A 75 -9.70 -9.91 -2.23
N CYS A 76 -8.68 -9.07 -2.06
CA CYS A 76 -7.36 -9.31 -2.64
C CYS A 76 -6.75 -10.63 -2.11
N SER A 77 -6.86 -10.93 -0.81
CA SER A 77 -6.37 -12.17 -0.22
C SER A 77 -7.07 -13.40 -0.79
N LEU A 78 -8.38 -13.34 -0.99
CA LEU A 78 -9.15 -14.43 -1.61
C LEU A 78 -8.76 -14.62 -3.07
N VAL A 79 -8.67 -13.55 -3.85
CA VAL A 79 -8.31 -13.61 -5.27
C VAL A 79 -6.92 -14.21 -5.46
N VAL A 80 -5.92 -13.72 -4.69
CA VAL A 80 -4.56 -14.24 -4.73
C VAL A 80 -4.53 -15.69 -4.27
N GLY A 81 -5.16 -16.02 -3.13
CA GLY A 81 -5.18 -17.37 -2.58
C GLY A 81 -5.81 -18.40 -3.54
N LEU A 82 -6.94 -18.06 -4.17
CA LEU A 82 -7.56 -18.91 -5.18
C LEU A 82 -6.70 -19.05 -6.43
N SER A 83 -6.08 -17.96 -6.89
CA SER A 83 -5.17 -18.00 -8.04
C SER A 83 -3.97 -18.93 -7.80
N LEU A 84 -3.39 -18.91 -6.59
CA LEU A 84 -2.26 -19.79 -6.22
C LEU A 84 -2.70 -21.24 -6.06
N TYR A 85 -3.89 -21.49 -5.55
CA TYR A 85 -4.47 -22.82 -5.42
C TYR A 85 -4.75 -23.46 -6.79
N PHE A 86 -5.39 -22.73 -7.72
CA PHE A 86 -5.67 -23.24 -9.07
C PHE A 86 -4.42 -23.40 -9.94
N ALA A 87 -3.32 -22.75 -9.60
CA ALA A 87 -2.05 -22.90 -10.28
C ALA A 87 -1.17 -24.01 -9.66
N ASP A 88 -1.69 -24.78 -8.68
CA ASP A 88 -0.99 -25.86 -7.97
C ASP A 88 0.37 -25.46 -7.37
N ILE A 89 0.55 -24.16 -7.04
CA ILE A 89 1.80 -23.67 -6.44
C ILE A 89 1.91 -24.16 -4.98
N TYR A 90 0.79 -24.31 -4.29
CA TYR A 90 0.74 -24.80 -2.91
C TYR A 90 -0.19 -25.99 -2.76
N PRO A 91 0.20 -27.02 -1.98
CA PRO A 91 -0.53 -28.28 -1.84
C PRO A 91 -1.79 -28.19 -0.97
N GLY A 92 -2.56 -27.13 -1.04
CA GLY A 92 -3.81 -27.02 -0.31
C GLY A 92 -4.32 -25.58 -0.21
N LEU A 93 -5.64 -25.45 -0.21
CA LEU A 93 -6.31 -24.15 -0.17
C LEU A 93 -5.92 -23.33 1.07
N LEU A 94 -5.87 -23.94 2.26
CA LEU A 94 -5.52 -23.26 3.50
C LEU A 94 -4.08 -22.74 3.49
N THR A 95 -3.16 -23.51 2.93
CA THR A 95 -1.75 -23.11 2.79
C THR A 95 -1.63 -21.96 1.78
N ALA A 96 -2.29 -22.05 0.64
CA ALA A 96 -2.34 -20.98 -0.36
C ALA A 96 -2.93 -19.70 0.23
N LEU A 97 -4.03 -19.78 0.97
CA LEU A 97 -4.66 -18.63 1.63
C LEU A 97 -3.77 -18.03 2.74
N ARG A 98 -3.04 -18.85 3.50
CA ARG A 98 -2.10 -18.38 4.53
C ARG A 98 -1.02 -17.48 3.90
N TYR A 99 -0.31 -17.96 2.89
CA TYR A 99 0.75 -17.18 2.24
C TYR A 99 0.21 -15.99 1.46
N ALA A 100 -0.92 -16.17 0.76
CA ALA A 100 -1.58 -15.10 0.03
C ALA A 100 -2.02 -13.96 0.96
N SER A 101 -2.74 -14.27 2.05
CA SER A 101 -3.23 -13.26 2.98
C SER A 101 -2.09 -12.54 3.69
N PHE A 102 -1.03 -13.25 4.10
CA PHE A 102 0.14 -12.62 4.69
C PHE A 102 0.77 -11.59 3.75
N GLN A 103 1.02 -11.98 2.50
CA GLN A 103 1.67 -11.11 1.52
C GLN A 103 0.78 -9.93 1.13
N VAL A 104 -0.52 -10.14 0.94
CA VAL A 104 -1.48 -9.05 0.67
C VAL A 104 -1.55 -8.07 1.84
N VAL A 105 -1.68 -8.56 3.08
CA VAL A 105 -1.69 -7.70 4.27
C VAL A 105 -0.40 -6.92 4.37
N SER A 106 0.76 -7.57 4.23
CA SER A 106 2.08 -6.93 4.28
C SER A 106 2.24 -5.81 3.26
N VAL A 107 1.80 -6.05 2.01
CA VAL A 107 1.90 -5.07 0.92
C VAL A 107 0.92 -3.92 1.12
N VAL A 108 -0.35 -4.20 1.41
CA VAL A 108 -1.40 -3.17 1.59
C VAL A 108 -1.11 -2.28 2.81
N THR A 109 -0.58 -2.85 3.89
CA THR A 109 -0.17 -2.06 5.07
C THR A 109 1.17 -1.37 4.91
N THR A 110 1.84 -1.56 3.76
CA THR A 110 3.20 -1.06 3.49
C THR A 110 4.25 -1.52 4.51
N THR A 111 4.04 -2.69 5.11
CA THR A 111 4.98 -3.25 6.09
C THR A 111 6.20 -3.87 5.40
N GLY A 112 6.00 -4.65 4.33
CA GLY A 112 7.10 -5.24 3.56
C GLY A 112 7.68 -6.54 4.12
N PHE A 113 7.06 -7.17 5.12
CA PHE A 113 7.42 -8.53 5.53
C PHE A 113 7.07 -9.56 4.46
N ALA A 114 7.88 -10.61 4.36
CA ALA A 114 7.68 -11.70 3.39
C ALA A 114 7.73 -13.06 4.08
N THR A 115 6.81 -13.95 3.69
CA THR A 115 6.78 -15.37 4.08
C THR A 115 7.04 -16.29 2.91
N ALA A 116 6.97 -15.79 1.67
CA ALA A 116 7.21 -16.54 0.45
C ALA A 116 7.77 -15.63 -0.64
N ASP A 117 8.41 -16.22 -1.65
CA ASP A 117 8.85 -15.48 -2.82
C ASP A 117 7.69 -15.22 -3.78
N SER A 118 7.28 -13.98 -3.87
CA SER A 118 6.20 -13.54 -4.75
C SER A 118 6.58 -13.51 -6.24
N ASN A 119 7.86 -13.64 -6.59
CA ASN A 119 8.28 -13.67 -8.00
C ASN A 119 7.82 -14.93 -8.74
N VAL A 120 7.65 -16.04 -8.03
CA VAL A 120 7.19 -17.33 -8.62
C VAL A 120 5.67 -17.44 -8.68
N TRP A 121 4.95 -16.43 -8.23
CA TRP A 121 3.49 -16.44 -8.18
C TRP A 121 2.87 -16.17 -9.56
N THR A 122 1.57 -16.45 -9.67
CA THR A 122 0.84 -16.22 -10.91
C THR A 122 0.84 -14.75 -11.32
N PRO A 123 0.79 -14.43 -12.62
CA PRO A 123 0.67 -13.04 -13.08
C PRO A 123 -0.52 -12.29 -12.48
N LEU A 124 -1.65 -12.99 -12.26
CA LEU A 124 -2.81 -12.42 -11.60
C LEU A 124 -2.50 -12.01 -10.16
N ALA A 125 -1.81 -12.85 -9.40
CA ALA A 125 -1.38 -12.54 -8.04
C ALA A 125 -0.47 -11.31 -8.01
N ILE A 126 0.48 -11.20 -8.93
CA ILE A 126 1.38 -10.06 -9.08
C ILE A 126 0.58 -8.77 -9.35
N ILE A 127 -0.38 -8.79 -10.27
CA ILE A 127 -1.22 -7.62 -10.58
C ILE A 127 -2.03 -7.17 -9.35
N VAL A 128 -2.59 -8.11 -8.58
CA VAL A 128 -3.33 -7.79 -7.37
C VAL A 128 -2.42 -7.20 -6.29
N LEU A 129 -1.20 -7.71 -6.14
CA LEU A 129 -0.21 -7.14 -5.21
C LEU A 129 0.24 -5.73 -5.64
N ILE A 130 0.43 -5.49 -6.94
CA ILE A 130 0.70 -4.15 -7.50
C ILE A 130 -0.44 -3.20 -7.16
N PHE A 131 -1.68 -3.61 -7.38
CA PHE A 131 -2.85 -2.81 -7.01
C PHE A 131 -2.89 -2.52 -5.50
N GLY A 132 -2.66 -3.52 -4.65
CA GLY A 132 -2.59 -3.36 -3.20
C GLY A 132 -1.52 -2.38 -2.74
N SER A 133 -0.33 -2.41 -3.38
CA SER A 133 0.78 -1.51 -3.07
C SER A 133 0.53 -0.05 -3.50
N LEU A 134 -0.32 0.19 -4.49
CA LEU A 134 -0.73 1.53 -4.89
C LEU A 134 -1.79 2.11 -3.94
N VAL A 135 -2.80 1.30 -3.59
CA VAL A 135 -3.93 1.78 -2.76
C VAL A 135 -3.52 2.00 -1.32
N CYS A 136 -2.74 1.10 -0.74
CA CYS A 136 -2.23 1.13 0.63
C CYS A 136 -3.32 1.25 1.72
N ALA A 137 -2.91 1.43 2.99
CA ALA A 137 -3.81 1.50 4.14
C ALA A 137 -4.46 2.88 4.34
N SER A 138 -5.15 3.08 5.45
CA SER A 138 -5.93 4.29 5.72
C SER A 138 -5.04 5.52 5.98
N ALA A 139 -5.54 6.72 5.69
CA ALA A 139 -4.91 7.96 6.15
C ALA A 139 -4.90 8.02 7.69
N GLY A 140 -3.83 8.61 8.26
CA GLY A 140 -3.66 8.65 9.71
C GLY A 140 -3.20 7.32 10.33
N SER A 141 -2.74 6.38 9.50
CA SER A 141 -1.97 5.19 9.90
C SER A 141 -0.48 5.37 9.62
N THR A 142 0.34 4.38 9.97
CA THR A 142 1.78 4.37 9.70
C THR A 142 2.14 4.12 8.23
N SER A 143 1.17 3.76 7.37
CA SER A 143 1.41 3.39 5.96
C SER A 143 1.75 4.58 5.05
N GLY A 144 2.46 4.28 3.95
CA GLY A 144 2.73 5.21 2.84
C GLY A 144 1.66 5.17 1.73
N GLY A 145 2.06 5.50 0.50
CA GLY A 145 1.26 5.38 -0.72
C GLY A 145 0.09 6.35 -0.88
N ILE A 146 -0.84 6.04 -1.80
CA ILE A 146 -1.98 6.91 -2.14
C ILE A 146 -2.98 7.02 -0.99
N LYS A 147 -3.07 5.98 -0.16
CA LYS A 147 -4.00 5.80 0.97
C LYS A 147 -5.45 5.51 0.55
N SER A 148 -6.08 4.56 1.26
CA SER A 148 -7.42 4.04 0.97
C SER A 148 -8.52 5.11 0.93
N ASN A 149 -8.42 6.17 1.75
CA ASN A 149 -9.41 7.26 1.77
C ASN A 149 -9.41 8.05 0.46
N ARG A 150 -8.23 8.36 -0.12
CA ARG A 150 -8.13 9.06 -1.41
C ARG A 150 -8.65 8.19 -2.54
N MET A 151 -8.34 6.89 -2.52
CA MET A 151 -8.85 5.95 -3.50
C MET A 151 -10.38 5.80 -3.42
N LEU A 152 -10.94 5.64 -2.22
CA LEU A 152 -12.40 5.58 -2.02
C LEU A 152 -13.07 6.86 -2.53
N LEU A 153 -12.47 8.03 -2.26
CA LEU A 153 -12.99 9.31 -2.73
C LEU A 153 -12.95 9.39 -4.26
N ALA A 154 -11.86 8.95 -4.89
CA ALA A 154 -11.74 8.88 -6.34
C ALA A 154 -12.82 7.97 -6.98
N PHE A 155 -13.09 6.81 -6.40
CA PHE A 155 -14.19 5.94 -6.83
C PHE A 155 -15.57 6.62 -6.71
N LYS A 156 -15.82 7.30 -5.58
CA LYS A 156 -17.08 8.06 -5.40
C LYS A 156 -17.21 9.20 -6.41
N MET A 157 -16.10 9.92 -6.69
CA MET A 157 -16.06 10.96 -7.72
C MET A 157 -16.40 10.41 -9.10
N MET A 158 -15.75 9.33 -9.51
CA MET A 158 -16.00 8.68 -10.79
C MET A 158 -17.48 8.26 -10.91
N ARG A 159 -18.03 7.58 -9.88
CA ARG A 159 -19.44 7.17 -9.84
C ARG A 159 -20.40 8.37 -9.92
N THR A 160 -20.06 9.46 -9.22
CA THR A 160 -20.87 10.69 -9.24
C THR A 160 -20.85 11.35 -10.61
N ARG A 161 -19.69 11.42 -11.26
CA ARG A 161 -19.56 11.97 -12.61
C ARG A 161 -20.32 11.16 -13.66
N LEU A 162 -20.26 9.82 -13.58
CA LEU A 162 -21.07 8.95 -14.46
C LEU A 162 -22.58 9.20 -14.28
N ARG A 163 -23.06 9.38 -13.04
CA ARG A 163 -24.47 9.72 -12.78
C ARG A 163 -24.84 11.12 -13.29
N GLN A 164 -23.96 12.10 -13.17
CA GLN A 164 -24.19 13.43 -13.71
C GLN A 164 -24.33 13.46 -15.23
N GLN A 165 -23.63 12.57 -15.95
CA GLN A 165 -23.81 12.44 -17.40
C GLN A 165 -25.21 11.94 -17.77
N GLN A 166 -25.82 11.08 -16.94
CA GLN A 166 -27.17 10.59 -17.14
C GLN A 166 -28.25 11.60 -16.71
N HIS A 167 -27.95 12.41 -15.68
CA HIS A 167 -28.84 13.41 -15.12
C HIS A 167 -28.11 14.75 -14.95
N PRO A 168 -27.98 15.56 -16.05
CA PRO A 168 -27.13 16.77 -16.02
C PRO A 168 -27.57 17.84 -15.00
N ASN A 169 -28.86 17.93 -14.71
CA ASN A 169 -29.41 18.90 -13.77
C ASN A 169 -29.38 18.43 -12.29
N ALA A 170 -28.90 17.22 -12.00
CA ALA A 170 -28.86 16.70 -10.65
C ALA A 170 -27.69 17.31 -9.84
N VAL A 171 -27.98 17.93 -8.70
CA VAL A 171 -26.97 18.41 -7.76
C VAL A 171 -26.53 17.23 -6.87
N LEU A 172 -25.47 16.52 -7.29
CA LEU A 172 -24.94 15.38 -6.56
C LEU A 172 -23.77 15.82 -5.69
N ARG A 173 -23.91 15.67 -4.36
CA ARG A 173 -22.84 15.96 -3.39
C ARG A 173 -22.16 14.65 -2.96
N ILE A 174 -20.82 14.66 -2.92
CA ILE A 174 -20.03 13.51 -2.48
C ILE A 174 -19.93 13.55 -0.95
N LYS A 175 -20.31 12.45 -0.30
CA LYS A 175 -20.20 12.28 1.16
C LYS A 175 -19.19 11.19 1.49
N MET A 176 -18.40 11.43 2.56
CA MET A 176 -17.51 10.45 3.16
C MET A 176 -17.73 10.44 4.67
N ASP A 177 -18.02 9.29 5.25
CA ASP A 177 -18.41 9.13 6.66
C ASP A 177 -19.54 10.11 7.11
N GLY A 178 -20.50 10.37 6.21
CA GLY A 178 -21.63 11.28 6.46
C GLY A 178 -21.34 12.77 6.24
N VAL A 179 -20.08 13.17 6.07
CA VAL A 179 -19.65 14.56 5.85
C VAL A 179 -19.56 14.85 4.35
N ILE A 180 -20.15 15.99 3.92
CA ILE A 180 -20.07 16.45 2.54
C ILE A 180 -18.65 16.95 2.28
N GLN A 181 -18.04 16.47 1.21
CA GLN A 181 -16.70 16.88 0.81
C GLN A 181 -16.76 18.12 -0.06
N GLU A 182 -15.92 19.10 0.24
CA GLU A 182 -15.78 20.34 -0.53
C GLU A 182 -15.09 20.08 -1.87
N ASN A 183 -15.40 20.89 -2.88
CA ASN A 183 -14.81 20.74 -4.21
C ASN A 183 -13.29 20.91 -4.20
N GLU A 184 -12.74 21.76 -3.33
CA GLU A 184 -11.29 21.93 -3.19
C GLU A 184 -10.59 20.62 -2.79
N VAL A 185 -11.15 19.91 -1.80
CA VAL A 185 -10.63 18.59 -1.37
C VAL A 185 -10.67 17.59 -2.51
N LEU A 186 -11.74 17.59 -3.32
CA LEU A 186 -11.86 16.70 -4.47
C LEU A 186 -10.79 16.99 -5.54
N HIS A 187 -10.54 18.27 -5.82
CA HIS A 187 -9.48 18.68 -6.75
C HIS A 187 -8.09 18.32 -6.23
N LEU A 188 -7.80 18.57 -4.94
CA LEU A 188 -6.53 18.20 -4.33
C LEU A 188 -6.27 16.70 -4.38
N VAL A 189 -7.27 15.86 -4.11
CA VAL A 189 -7.14 14.40 -4.21
C VAL A 189 -6.86 13.95 -5.65
N SER A 190 -7.57 14.53 -6.62
CA SER A 190 -7.33 14.21 -8.04
C SER A 190 -5.92 14.60 -8.47
N LEU A 191 -5.50 15.82 -8.11
CA LEU A 191 -4.15 16.31 -8.41
C LEU A 191 -3.08 15.43 -7.76
N PHE A 192 -3.29 15.02 -6.50
CA PHE A 192 -2.36 14.12 -5.80
C PHE A 192 -2.19 12.79 -6.52
N ILE A 193 -3.30 12.15 -6.94
CA ILE A 193 -3.23 10.85 -7.63
C ILE A 193 -2.48 10.99 -8.96
N VAL A 194 -2.79 12.03 -9.75
CA VAL A 194 -2.10 12.26 -11.03
C VAL A 194 -0.60 12.52 -10.83
N THR A 195 -0.25 13.35 -9.85
CA THR A 195 1.14 13.67 -9.53
C THR A 195 1.89 12.43 -9.01
N TYR A 196 1.24 11.62 -8.19
CA TYR A 196 1.80 10.36 -7.69
C TYR A 196 2.15 9.41 -8.85
N LEU A 197 1.22 9.19 -9.77
CA LEU A 197 1.45 8.35 -10.95
C LEU A 197 2.53 8.93 -11.88
N ALA A 198 2.58 10.25 -12.03
CA ALA A 198 3.62 10.92 -12.83
C ALA A 198 5.03 10.69 -12.25
N PHE A 199 5.21 10.84 -10.93
CA PHE A 199 6.50 10.55 -10.28
C PHE A 199 6.87 9.08 -10.33
N LEU A 200 5.89 8.17 -10.18
CA LEU A 200 6.11 6.73 -10.34
C LEU A 200 6.63 6.40 -11.74
N LEU A 201 5.98 6.93 -12.78
CA LEU A 201 6.42 6.73 -14.17
C LEU A 201 7.78 7.37 -14.44
N ALA A 202 8.02 8.59 -13.94
CA ALA A 202 9.31 9.25 -14.07
C ALA A 202 10.45 8.44 -13.43
N GLY A 203 10.24 7.88 -12.24
CA GLY A 203 11.20 7.01 -11.58
C GLY A 203 11.43 5.70 -12.34
N THR A 204 10.38 5.14 -12.94
CA THR A 204 10.48 3.94 -13.79
C THR A 204 11.34 4.23 -15.02
N VAL A 205 11.02 5.29 -15.75
CA VAL A 205 11.80 5.71 -16.94
C VAL A 205 13.24 6.01 -16.58
N PHE A 206 13.46 6.72 -15.47
CA PHE A 206 14.81 6.99 -14.99
C PHE A 206 15.60 5.71 -14.71
N SER A 207 15.02 4.73 -14.02
CA SER A 207 15.69 3.46 -13.72
C SER A 207 15.99 2.64 -14.97
N THR A 208 15.09 2.63 -15.97
CA THR A 208 15.31 1.92 -17.25
C THR A 208 16.43 2.57 -18.07
N LEU A 209 16.64 3.88 -18.00
CA LEU A 209 17.76 4.57 -18.66
C LEU A 209 19.14 4.07 -18.18
N PHE A 210 19.22 3.56 -16.96
CA PHE A 210 20.44 2.96 -16.40
C PHE A 210 20.54 1.44 -16.59
N GLY A 211 19.75 0.88 -17.53
CA GLY A 211 19.85 -0.52 -17.94
C GLY A 211 19.17 -1.53 -16.98
N VAL A 212 18.30 -1.06 -16.09
CA VAL A 212 17.50 -1.96 -15.24
C VAL A 212 16.28 -2.43 -16.03
N ASP A 213 15.93 -3.73 -15.87
CA ASP A 213 14.76 -4.33 -16.51
C ASP A 213 13.47 -3.59 -16.16
N LEU A 214 12.52 -3.54 -17.10
CA LEU A 214 11.27 -2.77 -16.97
C LEU A 214 10.45 -3.21 -15.75
N MET A 215 10.30 -4.51 -15.52
CA MET A 215 9.52 -5.02 -14.38
C MET A 215 10.18 -4.66 -13.06
N THR A 216 11.48 -4.79 -12.97
CA THR A 216 12.29 -4.38 -11.81
C THR A 216 12.21 -2.87 -11.59
N SER A 217 12.36 -2.05 -12.65
CA SER A 217 12.30 -0.58 -12.58
C SER A 217 10.94 -0.08 -12.12
N PHE A 218 9.86 -0.61 -12.70
CA PHE A 218 8.50 -0.25 -12.33
C PHE A 218 8.19 -0.62 -10.88
N SER A 219 8.48 -1.87 -10.51
CA SER A 219 8.19 -2.35 -9.15
C SER A 219 9.05 -1.70 -8.08
N ALA A 220 10.34 -1.41 -8.38
CA ALA A 220 11.23 -0.68 -7.47
C ALA A 220 10.74 0.76 -7.24
N SER A 221 10.34 1.47 -8.31
CA SER A 221 9.78 2.82 -8.21
C SER A 221 8.46 2.83 -7.43
N MET A 222 7.60 1.86 -7.69
CA MET A 222 6.32 1.68 -6.99
C MET A 222 6.52 1.36 -5.50
N ALA A 223 7.37 0.38 -5.18
CA ALA A 223 7.68 0.00 -3.81
C ALA A 223 8.34 1.13 -3.03
N SER A 224 9.21 1.92 -3.68
CA SER A 224 9.84 3.10 -3.09
C SER A 224 8.83 4.22 -2.84
N MET A 225 8.02 4.57 -3.82
CA MET A 225 7.01 5.63 -3.70
C MET A 225 5.90 5.26 -2.71
N GLY A 226 5.50 3.97 -2.66
CA GLY A 226 4.54 3.44 -1.68
C GLY A 226 5.14 3.24 -0.28
N ASN A 227 6.47 3.25 -0.15
CA ASN A 227 7.19 2.83 1.06
C ASN A 227 6.83 1.41 1.50
N VAL A 228 6.62 0.51 0.54
CA VAL A 228 6.24 -0.89 0.77
C VAL A 228 7.48 -1.75 1.09
N GLY A 229 8.57 -1.51 0.38
CA GLY A 229 9.83 -2.21 0.49
C GLY A 229 10.06 -3.24 -0.63
N PRO A 230 9.45 -4.43 -0.60
CA PRO A 230 9.64 -5.41 -1.65
C PRO A 230 8.94 -5.01 -2.96
N GLY A 231 9.64 -5.23 -4.07
CA GLY A 231 9.11 -5.13 -5.44
C GLY A 231 9.00 -6.51 -6.11
N PHE A 232 9.25 -6.54 -7.42
CA PHE A 232 9.28 -7.76 -8.23
C PHE A 232 10.56 -7.80 -9.08
N GLY A 233 10.87 -8.95 -9.66
CA GLY A 233 12.10 -9.14 -10.40
C GLY A 233 13.31 -9.18 -9.47
N GLN A 234 14.33 -8.38 -9.76
CA GLN A 234 15.58 -8.34 -8.96
C GLN A 234 15.38 -7.81 -7.54
N VAL A 235 14.31 -7.05 -7.28
CA VAL A 235 13.97 -6.47 -5.98
C VAL A 235 12.76 -7.17 -5.32
N GLY A 236 12.58 -8.44 -5.63
CA GLY A 236 11.49 -9.27 -5.11
C GLY A 236 11.50 -9.42 -3.59
N SER A 237 10.46 -10.07 -3.06
CA SER A 237 10.21 -10.20 -1.62
C SER A 237 11.31 -10.94 -0.83
N MET A 238 12.09 -11.81 -1.50
CA MET A 238 13.25 -12.54 -0.93
C MET A 238 14.59 -12.01 -1.47
N SER A 239 14.58 -10.96 -2.29
CA SER A 239 15.76 -10.34 -2.89
C SER A 239 16.12 -9.03 -2.17
N ASN A 240 17.13 -8.31 -2.68
CA ASN A 240 17.55 -7.03 -2.13
C ASN A 240 17.94 -6.04 -3.23
N TYR A 241 18.04 -4.77 -2.86
CA TYR A 241 18.40 -3.67 -3.76
C TYR A 241 19.92 -3.58 -4.04
N ALA A 242 20.76 -4.50 -3.53
CA ALA A 242 22.22 -4.40 -3.65
C ALA A 242 22.70 -4.44 -5.10
N GLY A 243 22.03 -5.22 -5.97
CA GLY A 243 22.39 -5.35 -7.39
C GLY A 243 22.07 -4.13 -8.26
N LEU A 244 21.28 -3.17 -7.79
CA LEU A 244 20.91 -2.00 -8.58
C LEU A 244 22.08 -0.99 -8.66
N PRO A 245 22.18 -0.23 -9.78
CA PRO A 245 23.15 0.88 -9.90
C PRO A 245 22.97 1.93 -8.77
N ALA A 246 24.08 2.52 -8.30
CA ALA A 246 24.07 3.50 -7.22
C ALA A 246 23.15 4.70 -7.52
N VAL A 247 23.11 5.16 -8.76
CA VAL A 247 22.26 6.28 -9.21
C VAL A 247 20.77 5.93 -9.07
N VAL A 248 20.38 4.70 -9.40
CA VAL A 248 19.00 4.21 -9.26
C VAL A 248 18.62 4.09 -7.78
N LYS A 249 19.53 3.62 -6.92
CA LYS A 249 19.32 3.60 -5.47
C LYS A 249 19.05 5.00 -4.91
N PHE A 250 19.84 6.00 -5.35
CA PHE A 250 19.64 7.39 -4.94
C PHE A 250 18.28 7.94 -5.41
N SER A 251 17.91 7.69 -6.67
CA SER A 251 16.58 8.05 -7.18
C SER A 251 15.44 7.42 -6.37
N ASN A 252 15.55 6.12 -6.06
CA ASN A 252 14.56 5.43 -5.24
C ASN A 252 14.48 6.01 -3.81
N THR A 253 15.61 6.43 -3.21
CA THR A 253 15.60 7.13 -1.92
C THR A 253 14.83 8.44 -1.99
N PHE A 254 14.97 9.19 -3.08
CA PHE A 254 14.21 10.41 -3.31
C PHE A 254 12.70 10.13 -3.46
N LEU A 255 12.33 9.06 -4.19
CA LEU A 255 10.94 8.62 -4.30
C LEU A 255 10.35 8.19 -2.95
N MET A 256 11.14 7.53 -2.09
CA MET A 256 10.70 7.18 -0.72
C MET A 256 10.36 8.44 0.10
N LEU A 257 11.18 9.47 0.01
CA LEU A 257 10.92 10.76 0.67
C LEU A 257 9.65 11.43 0.14
N LEU A 258 9.47 11.47 -1.19
CA LEU A 258 8.27 12.01 -1.83
C LEU A 258 7.01 11.28 -1.37
N GLY A 259 7.04 9.96 -1.34
CA GLY A 259 5.90 9.14 -0.92
C GLY A 259 5.56 9.32 0.56
N ARG A 260 6.57 9.46 1.43
CA ARG A 260 6.38 9.57 2.88
C ARG A 260 5.93 10.95 3.33
N LEU A 261 6.45 12.00 2.73
CA LEU A 261 6.14 13.41 3.05
C LEU A 261 4.92 13.96 2.29
N GLU A 262 4.13 13.07 1.69
CA GLU A 262 2.93 13.43 0.93
C GLU A 262 3.22 14.48 -0.16
N ILE A 263 4.06 14.17 -1.11
CA ILE A 263 4.50 14.89 -2.32
C ILE A 263 4.48 16.43 -2.19
N PHE A 264 3.31 17.03 -1.88
CA PHE A 264 3.14 18.48 -1.77
C PHE A 264 3.94 19.09 -0.63
N GLY A 265 4.10 18.37 0.49
CA GLY A 265 4.93 18.83 1.61
C GLY A 265 6.39 18.97 1.23
N LEU A 266 6.92 18.01 0.46
CA LEU A 266 8.30 18.08 -0.03
C LEU A 266 8.47 19.17 -1.11
N ILE A 267 7.53 19.29 -2.05
CA ILE A 267 7.58 20.30 -3.11
C ILE A 267 7.59 21.71 -2.50
N GLN A 268 6.80 21.96 -1.46
CA GLN A 268 6.79 23.27 -0.78
C GLN A 268 8.14 23.67 -0.21
N LEU A 269 8.98 22.70 0.24
CA LEU A 269 10.31 23.00 0.73
C LEU A 269 11.25 23.60 -0.34
N PHE A 270 11.03 23.27 -1.62
CA PHE A 270 11.82 23.82 -2.72
C PHE A 270 11.35 25.21 -3.17
N PHE A 271 10.13 25.63 -2.81
CA PHE A 271 9.62 26.96 -3.11
C PHE A 271 9.95 27.97 -1.99
N ILE A 272 11.26 28.22 -1.80
CA ILE A 272 11.81 29.13 -0.76
C ILE A 272 11.14 30.54 -0.80
N LYS A 273 10.58 30.95 -1.91
CA LYS A 273 9.88 32.24 -2.09
C LYS A 273 8.67 32.40 -1.18
N TRP A 274 8.13 31.31 -0.62
CA TRP A 274 6.95 31.29 0.25
C TRP A 274 7.29 31.35 1.75
N TRP A 275 8.58 31.40 2.07
CA TRP A 275 9.10 31.50 3.46
C TRP A 275 9.29 32.96 3.92
N ARG A 276 8.85 33.95 3.12
CA ARG A 276 8.90 35.39 3.42
C ARG A 276 7.52 35.96 3.67
#